data_ab7c8aec30f847e15e0570519f2b2e42
#
_entry.id   ab7c8aec30f847e15e0570519f2b2e42
#
_cell.length_a   1.000
_cell.length_b   1.000
_cell.length_c   1.000
_cell.angle_alpha   90.00
_cell.angle_beta   90.00
_cell.angle_gamma   90.00
#
_symmetry.space_group_name_H-M   'P 1'
#
loop_
_entity.id
_entity.type
_entity.pdbx_description
1 polymer ?
#
loop_
_entity_poly.entity_id
_entity_poly.type
_entity_poly.pdbx_seq_one_letter_code
_entity_poly.pdbx_strand_id
1 'polypeptide(L)'
;MRWGGFEKSCPEFAGMVRERFEREQIFLLGTVRPDGSPRISAVECDFVDADLMIGMIWRSTKALDLLRDPRMTIHSLVPDKARESESQGDMKLYGQALEVTDPERKRRYEDAIHARIDWRPSEPYHCFALDIDRAGLVRFGDGGRDVWTWLAGGALHKRVAPID
;
A
#
# COMPACT_ATOMS: atom_id res chain seq x y z
N MET A 1 -12.09 2.76 0.00
CA MET A 1 -12.16 3.34 1.39
C MET A 1 -10.80 3.91 1.76
N ARG A 2 -10.73 5.17 2.22
CA ARG A 2 -9.48 5.78 2.71
C ARG A 2 -8.92 4.99 3.90
N TRP A 3 -7.63 5.11 4.17
CA TRP A 3 -6.96 4.38 5.25
C TRP A 3 -7.67 4.50 6.60
N GLY A 4 -8.03 5.70 7.05
CA GLY A 4 -8.72 5.89 8.33
C GLY A 4 -10.11 5.23 8.39
N GLY A 5 -10.75 5.00 7.25
CA GLY A 5 -11.98 4.21 7.18
C GLY A 5 -11.70 2.71 7.33
N PHE A 6 -10.65 2.19 6.70
CA PHE A 6 -10.18 0.81 6.86
C PHE A 6 -9.77 0.54 8.31
N GLU A 7 -9.00 1.43 8.91
CA GLU A 7 -8.56 1.33 10.30
C GLU A 7 -9.73 1.30 11.30
N LYS A 8 -10.77 2.12 11.06
CA LYS A 8 -11.99 2.08 11.89
C LYS A 8 -12.84 0.83 11.68
N SER A 9 -12.89 0.31 10.45
CA SER A 9 -13.72 -0.86 10.14
C SER A 9 -13.11 -2.18 10.59
N CYS A 10 -11.77 -2.27 10.67
CA CYS A 10 -11.05 -3.48 11.05
C CYS A 10 -9.73 -3.13 11.76
N PRO A 11 -9.76 -2.58 13.00
CA PRO A 11 -8.59 -1.99 13.64
C PRO A 11 -7.44 -2.97 13.86
N GLU A 12 -7.72 -4.20 14.27
CA GLU A 12 -6.70 -5.24 14.49
C GLU A 12 -5.95 -5.55 13.19
N PHE A 13 -6.67 -5.80 12.11
CA PHE A 13 -6.07 -6.14 10.83
C PHE A 13 -5.36 -4.94 10.18
N ALA A 14 -5.94 -3.76 10.25
CA ALA A 14 -5.29 -2.52 9.79
C ALA A 14 -4.02 -2.23 10.58
N GLY A 15 -3.97 -2.55 11.89
CA GLY A 15 -2.77 -2.46 12.71
C GLY A 15 -1.64 -3.37 12.21
N MET A 16 -1.95 -4.63 11.87
CA MET A 16 -0.99 -5.57 11.27
C MET A 16 -0.44 -5.06 9.93
N VAL A 17 -1.31 -4.50 9.10
CA VAL A 17 -0.92 -3.92 7.80
C VAL A 17 -0.07 -2.67 8.01
N ARG A 18 -0.45 -1.76 8.93
CA ARG A 18 0.32 -0.56 9.27
C ARG A 18 1.73 -0.90 9.74
N GLU A 19 1.87 -1.84 10.68
CA GLU A 19 3.16 -2.30 11.18
C GLU A 19 4.08 -2.73 10.04
N ARG A 20 3.53 -3.34 8.99
CA ARG A 20 4.28 -3.73 7.80
C ARG A 20 4.77 -2.51 7.02
N PHE A 21 3.93 -1.50 6.82
CA PHE A 21 4.32 -0.26 6.15
C PHE A 21 5.37 0.54 6.92
N GLU A 22 5.28 0.58 8.25
CA GLU A 22 6.24 1.30 9.09
C GLU A 22 7.62 0.64 9.13
N ARG A 23 7.67 -0.68 8.95
CA ARG A 23 8.92 -1.43 8.92
C ARG A 23 9.60 -1.43 7.56
N GLU A 24 8.81 -1.49 6.49
CA GLU A 24 9.32 -1.57 5.14
C GLU A 24 9.24 -0.19 4.48
N GLN A 25 10.29 0.19 3.76
CA GLN A 25 10.33 1.48 3.08
C GLN A 25 9.89 1.37 1.62
N ILE A 26 10.07 0.21 1.00
CA ILE A 26 9.81 0.01 -0.42
C ILE A 26 8.73 -1.07 -0.60
N PHE A 27 7.76 -0.76 -1.47
CA PHE A 27 6.66 -1.64 -1.85
C PHE A 27 6.62 -1.81 -3.36
N LEU A 28 5.99 -2.88 -3.83
CA LEU A 28 5.69 -3.07 -5.24
C LEU A 28 4.29 -2.53 -5.54
N LEU A 29 4.24 -1.55 -6.43
CA LEU A 29 2.99 -1.02 -6.98
C LEU A 29 2.70 -1.70 -8.32
N GLY A 30 1.54 -2.35 -8.43
CA GLY A 30 0.96 -2.80 -9.69
C GLY A 30 0.06 -1.73 -10.27
N THR A 31 0.25 -1.39 -11.55
CA THR A 31 -0.62 -0.51 -12.36
C THR A 31 -0.99 -1.19 -13.67
N VAL A 32 -1.93 -0.62 -14.41
CA VAL A 32 -2.38 -1.12 -15.71
C VAL A 32 -1.83 -0.24 -16.82
N ARG A 33 -1.11 -0.83 -17.77
CA ARG A 33 -0.56 -0.12 -18.94
C ARG A 33 -1.66 0.24 -19.96
N PRO A 34 -1.38 1.12 -20.95
CA PRO A 34 -2.35 1.45 -22.00
C PRO A 34 -2.87 0.25 -22.80
N ASP A 35 -2.07 -0.80 -22.95
CA ASP A 35 -2.43 -2.03 -23.64
C ASP A 35 -3.16 -3.04 -22.75
N GLY A 36 -3.44 -2.69 -21.48
CA GLY A 36 -4.09 -3.56 -20.49
C GLY A 36 -3.14 -4.50 -19.77
N SER A 37 -1.87 -4.58 -20.13
CA SER A 37 -0.89 -5.43 -19.45
C SER A 37 -0.49 -4.84 -18.07
N PRO A 38 -0.09 -5.66 -17.09
CA PRO A 38 0.35 -5.17 -15.80
C PRO A 38 1.73 -4.52 -15.87
N ARG A 39 1.94 -3.48 -15.06
CA ARG A 39 3.24 -2.91 -14.74
C ARG A 39 3.50 -3.09 -13.24
N ILE A 40 4.72 -3.43 -12.87
CA ILE A 40 5.20 -3.44 -11.49
C ILE A 40 6.28 -2.38 -11.35
N SER A 41 6.21 -1.59 -10.27
CA SER A 41 7.17 -0.52 -9.97
C SER A 41 7.42 -0.45 -8.47
N ALA A 42 8.66 -0.12 -8.06
CA ALA A 42 8.95 0.21 -6.68
C ALA A 42 8.36 1.59 -6.33
N VAL A 43 7.79 1.70 -5.12
CA VAL A 43 7.26 2.94 -4.54
C VAL A 43 7.51 2.98 -3.03
N GLU A 44 7.57 4.19 -2.49
CA GLU A 44 7.45 4.46 -1.06
C GLU A 44 6.01 4.89 -0.75
N CYS A 45 5.54 4.54 0.45
CA CYS A 45 4.21 4.90 0.92
C CYS A 45 4.32 5.59 2.28
N ASP A 46 3.56 6.66 2.48
CA ASP A 46 3.55 7.44 3.71
C ASP A 46 2.13 7.58 4.25
N PHE A 47 1.98 7.41 5.57
CA PHE A 47 0.73 7.74 6.25
C PHE A 47 0.67 9.24 6.53
N VAL A 48 -0.35 9.88 5.99
CA VAL A 48 -0.60 11.32 6.16
C VAL A 48 -2.04 11.52 6.59
N ASP A 49 -2.25 12.02 7.78
CA ASP A 49 -3.58 12.13 8.39
C ASP A 49 -4.30 10.77 8.40
N ALA A 50 -5.43 10.70 7.71
CA ALA A 50 -6.24 9.49 7.54
C ALA A 50 -6.06 8.83 6.16
N ASP A 51 -4.96 9.12 5.46
CA ASP A 51 -4.64 8.59 4.14
C ASP A 51 -3.35 7.76 4.16
N LEU A 52 -3.27 6.79 3.27
CA LEU A 52 -2.02 6.21 2.79
C LEU A 52 -1.73 6.83 1.43
N MET A 53 -0.58 7.49 1.30
CA MET A 53 -0.25 8.31 0.13
C MET A 53 1.05 7.86 -0.52
N ILE A 54 1.16 8.13 -1.83
CA ILE A 54 2.36 7.88 -2.64
C ILE A 54 2.67 9.09 -3.52
N GLY A 55 3.95 9.47 -3.56
CA GLY A 55 4.45 10.48 -4.49
C GLY A 55 5.15 9.86 -5.69
N MET A 56 5.09 10.53 -6.81
CA MET A 56 5.71 10.05 -8.04
C MET A 56 6.32 11.19 -8.84
N ILE A 57 7.46 10.91 -9.45
CA ILE A 57 8.12 11.83 -10.39
C ILE A 57 7.11 12.27 -11.45
N TRP A 58 7.13 13.57 -11.77
CA TRP A 58 6.27 14.18 -12.78
C TRP A 58 6.30 13.38 -14.09
N ARG A 59 5.10 13.01 -14.58
CA ARG A 59 4.89 12.26 -15.82
C ARG A 59 5.63 10.91 -15.89
N SER A 60 6.01 10.34 -14.77
CA SER A 60 6.54 8.96 -14.78
C SER A 60 5.49 8.00 -15.35
N THR A 61 5.93 6.93 -15.98
CA THR A 61 5.01 5.99 -16.66
C THR A 61 3.97 5.38 -15.71
N LYS A 62 4.37 5.08 -14.46
CA LYS A 62 3.45 4.59 -13.44
C LYS A 62 2.42 5.64 -13.01
N ALA A 63 2.80 6.92 -12.96
CA ALA A 63 1.87 8.01 -12.68
C ALA A 63 0.86 8.19 -13.82
N LEU A 64 1.33 8.16 -15.08
CA LEU A 64 0.47 8.25 -16.26
C LEU A 64 -0.49 7.05 -16.37
N ASP A 65 -0.06 5.86 -15.95
CA ASP A 65 -0.94 4.69 -15.86
C ASP A 65 -2.10 4.98 -14.89
N LEU A 66 -1.80 5.45 -13.66
CA LEU A 66 -2.81 5.72 -12.62
C LEU A 66 -3.75 6.86 -12.98
N LEU A 67 -3.25 7.90 -13.67
CA LEU A 67 -4.11 8.99 -14.17
C LEU A 67 -5.12 8.53 -15.21
N ARG A 68 -4.77 7.51 -15.99
CA ARG A 68 -5.65 6.91 -17.00
C ARG A 68 -6.56 5.83 -16.40
N ASP A 69 -6.01 4.98 -15.57
CA ASP A 69 -6.69 3.85 -14.94
C ASP A 69 -6.23 3.77 -13.47
N PRO A 70 -7.05 4.25 -12.53
CA PRO A 70 -6.65 4.37 -11.13
C PRO A 70 -6.51 3.04 -10.39
N ARG A 71 -6.87 1.91 -11.00
CA ARG A 71 -6.75 0.59 -10.37
C ARG A 71 -5.30 0.30 -10.00
N MET A 72 -5.10 -0.13 -8.77
CA MET A 72 -3.77 -0.43 -8.26
C MET A 72 -3.76 -1.65 -7.35
N THR A 73 -2.56 -2.20 -7.18
CA THR A 73 -2.21 -3.14 -6.11
C THR A 73 -0.91 -2.69 -5.46
N ILE A 74 -0.86 -2.77 -4.15
CA ILE A 74 0.39 -2.65 -3.37
C ILE A 74 0.72 -4.01 -2.78
N HIS A 75 1.99 -4.43 -2.89
CA HIS A 75 2.49 -5.67 -2.31
C HIS A 75 3.75 -5.37 -1.49
N SER A 76 3.81 -5.92 -0.26
CA SER A 76 5.03 -5.85 0.53
C SER A 76 6.12 -6.75 -0.09
N LEU A 77 7.38 -6.36 0.08
CA LEU A 77 8.51 -7.23 -0.21
C LEU A 77 8.70 -8.21 0.94
N VAL A 78 9.03 -9.45 0.61
CA VAL A 78 9.47 -10.43 1.62
C VAL A 78 10.97 -10.22 1.79
N PRO A 79 11.47 -9.93 3.01
CA PRO A 79 12.91 -9.78 3.25
C PRO A 79 13.68 -11.05 2.92
N ASP A 80 14.91 -10.91 2.39
CA ASP A 80 15.78 -12.04 2.04
C ASP A 80 16.11 -13.00 3.22
N LYS A 81 15.94 -12.53 4.45
CA LYS A 81 16.06 -13.32 5.67
C LYS A 81 14.75 -14.03 6.02
N ALA A 82 14.27 -14.86 5.11
CA ALA A 82 13.01 -15.60 5.27
C ALA A 82 12.91 -16.38 6.59
N ARG A 83 14.03 -16.83 7.15
CA ARG A 83 14.04 -17.63 8.39
C ARG A 83 13.76 -16.82 9.66
N GLU A 84 14.06 -15.51 9.67
CA GLU A 84 13.71 -14.64 10.81
C GLU A 84 12.32 -14.02 10.64
N SER A 85 11.72 -14.14 9.46
CA SER A 85 10.46 -13.50 9.08
C SER A 85 9.32 -14.49 8.86
N GLU A 86 9.49 -15.77 9.18
CA GLU A 86 8.43 -16.80 9.02
C GLU A 86 7.09 -16.35 9.64
N SER A 87 7.15 -15.58 10.72
CA SER A 87 5.96 -15.06 11.38
C SER A 87 5.33 -13.83 10.69
N GLN A 88 5.99 -13.20 9.71
CA GLN A 88 5.57 -11.88 9.23
C GLN A 88 4.76 -11.91 7.93
N GLY A 89 5.04 -12.87 7.06
CA GLY A 89 4.28 -13.08 5.82
C GLY A 89 4.33 -11.94 4.81
N ASP A 90 3.44 -11.94 3.85
CA ASP A 90 3.26 -10.89 2.85
C ASP A 90 1.91 -10.16 3.00
N MET A 91 1.88 -8.90 2.59
CA MET A 91 0.70 -8.05 2.65
C MET A 91 0.36 -7.52 1.26
N LYS A 92 -0.94 -7.41 0.97
CA LYS A 92 -1.48 -6.88 -0.29
C LYS A 92 -2.60 -5.89 0.00
N LEU A 93 -2.57 -4.76 -0.69
CA LEU A 93 -3.69 -3.83 -0.77
C LEU A 93 -4.15 -3.71 -2.22
N TYR A 94 -5.45 -3.63 -2.43
CA TYR A 94 -6.07 -3.41 -3.74
C TYR A 94 -7.03 -2.23 -3.65
N GLY A 95 -7.25 -1.55 -4.76
CA GLY A 95 -8.17 -0.44 -4.84
C GLY A 95 -7.80 0.54 -5.95
N GLN A 96 -7.94 1.82 -5.67
CA GLN A 96 -7.66 2.89 -6.61
C GLN A 96 -6.67 3.90 -6.00
N ALA A 97 -5.82 4.46 -6.83
CA ALA A 97 -4.96 5.59 -6.49
C ALA A 97 -5.58 6.87 -7.06
N LEU A 98 -6.05 7.74 -6.18
CA LEU A 98 -6.75 8.97 -6.55
C LEU A 98 -5.79 10.14 -6.47
N GLU A 99 -5.63 10.90 -7.56
CA GLU A 99 -4.72 12.05 -7.58
C GLU A 99 -5.12 13.12 -6.56
N VAL A 100 -4.16 13.59 -5.81
CA VAL A 100 -4.27 14.67 -4.85
C VAL A 100 -3.79 15.96 -5.51
N THR A 101 -4.73 16.84 -5.87
CA THR A 101 -4.45 18.14 -6.47
C THR A 101 -4.52 19.29 -5.46
N ASP A 102 -5.09 19.05 -4.29
CA ASP A 102 -5.20 20.03 -3.21
C ASP A 102 -3.81 20.41 -2.67
N PRO A 103 -3.40 21.71 -2.73
CA PRO A 103 -2.05 22.11 -2.36
C PRO A 103 -1.74 21.91 -0.87
N GLU A 104 -2.74 22.01 -0.01
CA GLU A 104 -2.54 21.84 1.42
C GLU A 104 -2.33 20.37 1.77
N ARG A 105 -3.06 19.44 1.15
CA ARG A 105 -2.82 18.01 1.31
C ARG A 105 -1.45 17.58 0.76
N LYS A 106 -1.03 18.15 -0.38
CA LYS A 106 0.32 17.92 -0.93
C LYS A 106 1.39 18.39 0.03
N ARG A 107 1.24 19.60 0.60
CA ARG A 107 2.20 20.12 1.60
C ARG A 107 2.30 19.21 2.83
N ARG A 108 1.17 18.71 3.37
CA ARG A 108 1.21 17.75 4.48
C ARG A 108 1.93 16.46 4.12
N TYR A 109 1.77 15.97 2.89
CA TYR A 109 2.52 14.84 2.38
C TYR A 109 4.02 15.14 2.30
N GLU A 110 4.43 16.30 1.80
CA GLU A 110 5.83 16.75 1.76
C GLU A 110 6.44 16.86 3.16
N ASP A 111 5.70 17.40 4.11
CA ASP A 111 6.14 17.51 5.50
C ASP A 111 6.32 16.13 6.16
N ALA A 112 5.46 15.17 5.87
CA ALA A 112 5.59 13.79 6.36
C ALA A 112 6.85 13.12 5.80
N ILE A 113 7.11 13.24 4.50
CA ILE A 113 8.34 12.70 3.89
C ILE A 113 9.58 13.38 4.49
N HIS A 114 9.56 14.72 4.58
CA HIS A 114 10.69 15.46 5.15
C HIS A 114 11.00 15.01 6.58
N ALA A 115 9.97 14.82 7.39
CA ALA A 115 10.14 14.33 8.77
C ALA A 115 10.74 12.92 8.83
N ARG A 116 10.45 12.06 7.83
CA ARG A 116 10.94 10.68 7.80
C ARG A 116 12.36 10.54 7.26
N ILE A 117 12.72 11.26 6.20
CA ILE A 117 13.98 11.06 5.45
C ILE A 117 14.75 12.35 5.14
N ASP A 118 14.35 13.48 5.71
CA ASP A 118 14.97 14.81 5.47
C ASP A 118 15.06 15.18 3.96
N TRP A 119 14.01 14.84 3.21
CA TRP A 119 13.91 15.08 1.78
C TRP A 119 12.52 15.58 1.38
N ARG A 120 12.43 16.42 0.36
CA ARG A 120 11.18 16.89 -0.23
C ARG A 120 11.14 16.59 -1.72
N PRO A 121 9.99 16.17 -2.28
CA PRO A 121 9.85 16.02 -3.72
C PRO A 121 9.98 17.36 -4.43
N SER A 122 10.69 17.39 -5.56
CA SER A 122 10.79 18.58 -6.40
C SER A 122 9.50 18.76 -7.21
N GLU A 123 8.95 19.98 -7.21
CA GLU A 123 7.81 20.32 -8.05
C GLU A 123 8.21 20.48 -9.54
N PRO A 124 7.36 20.07 -10.50
CA PRO A 124 6.08 19.39 -10.29
C PRO A 124 6.26 17.89 -10.00
N TYR A 125 5.36 17.32 -9.21
CA TYR A 125 5.27 15.87 -8.96
C TYR A 125 3.80 15.45 -8.85
N HIS A 126 3.51 14.15 -9.06
CA HIS A 126 2.21 13.58 -8.80
C HIS A 126 2.12 13.03 -7.36
N CYS A 127 1.00 13.26 -6.72
CA CYS A 127 0.68 12.71 -5.41
C CYS A 127 -0.66 11.98 -5.48
N PHE A 128 -0.73 10.76 -4.94
CA PHE A 128 -1.95 9.96 -4.92
C PHE A 128 -2.29 9.54 -3.50
N ALA A 129 -3.58 9.56 -3.17
CA ALA A 129 -4.13 8.93 -1.98
C ALA A 129 -4.78 7.61 -2.36
N LEU A 130 -4.56 6.57 -1.56
CA LEU A 130 -5.08 5.24 -1.85
C LEU A 130 -6.51 5.06 -1.32
N ASP A 131 -7.42 4.69 -2.19
CA ASP A 131 -8.77 4.25 -1.88
C ASP A 131 -8.81 2.72 -1.90
N ILE A 132 -8.77 2.10 -0.68
CA ILE A 132 -8.60 0.67 -0.47
C ILE A 132 -9.97 -0.02 -0.52
N ASP A 133 -10.12 -1.02 -1.36
CA ASP A 133 -11.32 -1.84 -1.44
C ASP A 133 -11.12 -3.27 -0.92
N ARG A 134 -9.86 -3.73 -0.89
CA ARG A 134 -9.49 -5.07 -0.43
C ARG A 134 -8.10 -5.05 0.20
N ALA A 135 -7.93 -5.86 1.25
CA ALA A 135 -6.64 -6.15 1.85
C ALA A 135 -6.46 -7.64 2.08
N GLY A 136 -5.24 -8.12 1.96
CA GLY A 136 -4.85 -9.50 2.26
C GLY A 136 -3.52 -9.55 2.99
N LEU A 137 -3.38 -10.54 3.87
CA LEU A 137 -2.13 -10.85 4.55
C LEU A 137 -1.99 -12.36 4.65
N VAL A 138 -0.80 -12.87 4.36
CA VAL A 138 -0.45 -14.27 4.53
C VAL A 138 0.72 -14.33 5.51
N ARG A 139 0.59 -15.15 6.53
CA ARG A 139 1.64 -15.38 7.53
C ARG A 139 1.93 -16.86 7.60
N PHE A 140 3.20 -17.24 7.48
CA PHE A 140 3.63 -18.61 7.62
C PHE A 140 4.00 -18.90 9.07
N GLY A 141 3.73 -20.12 9.53
CA GLY A 141 4.02 -20.58 10.89
C GLY A 141 4.00 -22.11 10.98
N ASP A 142 4.09 -22.66 12.18
CA ASP A 142 4.26 -24.08 12.48
C ASP A 142 3.29 -25.01 11.73
N GLY A 143 3.72 -25.52 10.57
CA GLY A 143 2.98 -26.48 9.76
C GLY A 143 1.80 -25.93 8.96
N GLY A 144 1.66 -24.59 8.83
CA GLY A 144 0.57 -23.99 8.11
C GLY A 144 0.81 -22.53 7.70
N ARG A 145 -0.19 -21.97 7.08
CA ARG A 145 -0.25 -20.52 6.80
C ARG A 145 -1.59 -19.94 7.24
N ASP A 146 -1.54 -18.82 7.93
CA ASP A 146 -2.69 -17.99 8.23
C ASP A 146 -2.93 -17.06 7.04
N VAL A 147 -4.16 -17.00 6.56
CA VAL A 147 -4.56 -16.12 5.46
C VAL A 147 -5.69 -15.24 5.95
N TRP A 148 -5.44 -13.93 5.97
CA TRP A 148 -6.46 -12.92 6.25
C TRP A 148 -6.89 -12.25 4.95
N THR A 149 -8.19 -12.08 4.78
CA THR A 149 -8.78 -11.33 3.68
C THR A 149 -9.88 -10.42 4.19
N TRP A 150 -9.85 -9.18 3.73
CA TRP A 150 -10.85 -8.17 4.04
C TRP A 150 -11.33 -7.48 2.77
N LEU A 151 -12.63 -7.16 2.72
CA LEU A 151 -13.27 -6.37 1.67
C LEU A 151 -13.95 -5.16 2.30
N ALA A 152 -13.93 -4.02 1.62
CA ALA A 152 -14.58 -2.81 2.08
C ALA A 152 -16.09 -3.04 2.28
N GLY A 153 -16.59 -2.71 3.48
CA GLY A 153 -17.97 -2.98 3.87
C GLY A 153 -18.28 -4.42 4.28
N GLY A 154 -17.28 -5.32 4.25
CA GLY A 154 -17.40 -6.71 4.66
C GLY A 154 -16.68 -7.03 5.96
N ALA A 155 -16.82 -8.27 6.43
CA ALA A 155 -16.11 -8.78 7.59
C ALA A 155 -14.67 -9.21 7.22
N LEU A 156 -13.78 -9.23 8.22
CA LEU A 156 -12.49 -9.89 8.11
C LEU A 156 -12.68 -11.41 8.11
N HIS A 157 -12.10 -12.08 7.13
CA HIS A 157 -12.04 -13.53 7.07
C HIS A 157 -10.62 -14.00 7.37
N LYS A 158 -10.49 -14.91 8.31
CA LYS A 158 -9.25 -15.63 8.61
C LYS A 158 -9.45 -17.11 8.31
N ARG A 159 -8.48 -17.70 7.60
CA ARG A 159 -8.40 -19.15 7.43
C ARG A 159 -6.98 -19.64 7.68
N VAL A 160 -6.87 -20.86 8.21
CA VAL A 160 -5.61 -21.60 8.26
C VAL A 160 -5.58 -22.55 7.07
N ALA A 161 -4.48 -22.57 6.34
CA ALA A 161 -4.27 -23.49 5.23
C ALA A 161 -2.98 -24.29 5.44
N PRO A 162 -2.94 -25.58 5.10
CA PRO A 162 -1.70 -26.35 5.15
C PRO A 162 -0.66 -25.77 4.20
N ILE A 163 0.59 -26.05 4.48
CA ILE A 163 1.68 -25.88 3.51
C ILE A 163 1.75 -27.20 2.75
N ASP A 164 1.43 -27.17 1.46
CA ASP A 164 1.51 -28.33 0.56
C ASP A 164 2.98 -28.69 0.27
#